data_6339f2a23b46ab3bfd1682515ff827e3
#
_entry.id   6339f2a23b46ab3bfd1682515ff827e3
#
_cell.length_a   1.000
_cell.length_b   1.000
_cell.length_c   1.000
_cell.angle_alpha   90.00
_cell.angle_beta   90.00
_cell.angle_gamma   90.00
#
_symmetry.space_group_name_H-M   'P 1'
#
loop_
_entity.id
_entity.type
_entity.pdbx_description
1 polymer ?
#
loop_
_entity_poly.entity_id
_entity_poly.type
_entity_poly.pdbx_seq_one_letter_code
_entity_poly.pdbx_strand_id
1 'polypeptide(L)'
;MPHSDGEVWAAYRAKKRPCLVIGSNNPAVEQALTKGTPKNSTAPTVLVAPYYGVDRDGRRAGYKPDFVERVRHCEYPQFVWDRLPIAGGPDESILRLDHLQPIGALNNSYKISEFKLSDAALEIIDELVHWLIWGKVDADGLIALYRQEIEATFGSKTGFGANVPGQPV
;
A
#
# COMPACT_ATOMS: atom_id res chain seq x y z
N MET A 1 -26.28 2.08 -21.17
CA MET A 1 -26.88 1.18 -20.17
C MET A 1 -28.17 1.82 -19.71
N PRO A 2 -29.28 1.08 -19.60
CA PRO A 2 -30.48 1.62 -19.01
C PRO A 2 -30.25 1.95 -17.53
N HIS A 3 -30.75 3.09 -17.09
CA HIS A 3 -30.73 3.50 -15.69
C HIS A 3 -31.98 2.97 -14.99
N SER A 4 -31.81 2.54 -13.75
CA SER A 4 -32.92 2.32 -12.84
C SER A 4 -33.33 3.66 -12.20
N ASP A 5 -34.58 3.80 -11.80
CA ASP A 5 -35.05 4.99 -11.08
C ASP A 5 -34.20 5.19 -9.80
N GLY A 6 -33.63 6.37 -9.66
CA GLY A 6 -32.75 6.72 -8.55
C GLY A 6 -31.24 6.54 -8.80
N GLU A 7 -30.83 5.96 -9.95
CA GLU A 7 -29.43 5.92 -10.35
C GLU A 7 -28.98 7.25 -10.96
N VAL A 8 -27.80 7.68 -10.60
CA VAL A 8 -27.17 8.89 -11.15
C VAL A 8 -25.77 8.57 -11.67
N TRP A 9 -25.39 9.21 -12.76
CA TRP A 9 -24.02 9.18 -13.21
C TRP A 9 -23.17 10.11 -12.35
N ALA A 10 -22.07 9.57 -11.78
CA ALA A 10 -21.08 10.36 -11.08
C ALA A 10 -19.74 10.34 -11.86
N ALA A 11 -19.25 11.51 -12.23
CA ALA A 11 -17.95 11.67 -12.88
C ALA A 11 -16.94 12.17 -11.86
N TYR A 12 -15.85 11.42 -11.68
CA TYR A 12 -14.76 11.78 -10.77
C TYR A 12 -13.46 12.01 -11.55
N ARG A 13 -12.63 12.94 -11.06
CA ARG A 13 -11.26 13.06 -11.57
C ARG A 13 -10.47 11.83 -11.13
N ALA A 14 -9.99 11.07 -12.11
CA ALA A 14 -9.15 9.90 -11.87
C ALA A 14 -7.71 10.14 -12.34
N LYS A 15 -6.75 9.52 -11.65
CA LYS A 15 -5.34 9.49 -12.06
C LYS A 15 -4.90 8.04 -12.21
N LYS A 16 -4.15 7.75 -13.26
CA LYS A 16 -3.40 6.49 -13.34
C LYS A 16 -2.25 6.56 -12.35
N ARG A 17 -2.06 5.51 -11.55
CA ARG A 17 -0.99 5.41 -10.57
C ARG A 17 -0.31 4.06 -10.67
N PRO A 18 1.01 4.00 -10.42
CA PRO A 18 1.66 2.75 -10.09
C PRO A 18 1.01 2.16 -8.84
N CYS A 19 0.85 0.85 -8.82
CA CYS A 19 0.33 0.12 -7.68
C CYS A 19 1.16 -1.14 -7.46
N LEU A 20 1.34 -1.51 -6.21
CA LEU A 20 1.85 -2.82 -5.84
C LEU A 20 0.69 -3.79 -5.73
N VAL A 21 0.84 -4.97 -6.31
CA VAL A 21 -0.09 -6.09 -6.08
C VAL A 21 0.28 -6.73 -4.76
N ILE A 22 -0.60 -6.61 -3.78
CA ILE A 22 -0.45 -7.19 -2.44
C ILE A 22 -1.00 -8.61 -2.40
N GLY A 23 -2.07 -8.87 -3.13
CA GLY A 23 -2.66 -10.19 -3.22
C GLY A 23 -3.31 -10.40 -4.58
N SER A 24 -2.98 -11.51 -5.19
CA SER A 24 -3.63 -12.00 -6.39
C SER A 24 -4.15 -13.39 -6.11
N ASN A 25 -5.32 -13.71 -6.62
CA ASN A 25 -5.91 -15.03 -6.60
C ASN A 25 -6.78 -15.38 -5.42
N ASN A 26 -7.93 -14.91 -5.58
CA ASN A 26 -9.00 -15.76 -5.14
C ASN A 26 -9.10 -16.92 -6.12
N PRO A 27 -9.07 -18.17 -5.64
CA PRO A 27 -9.43 -19.30 -6.48
C PRO A 27 -10.79 -19.01 -7.14
N ALA A 28 -10.95 -19.44 -8.36
CA ALA A 28 -12.24 -19.31 -9.04
C ALA A 28 -13.31 -19.91 -8.13
N VAL A 29 -14.35 -19.14 -7.83
CA VAL A 29 -15.47 -19.63 -7.02
C VAL A 29 -16.10 -20.79 -7.78
N GLU A 30 -16.29 -21.92 -7.11
CA GLU A 30 -16.94 -23.08 -7.70
C GLU A 30 -18.28 -22.71 -8.34
N GLN A 31 -18.54 -23.21 -9.51
CA GLN A 31 -19.76 -22.87 -10.29
C GLN A 31 -21.05 -23.11 -9.48
N ALA A 32 -21.06 -24.12 -8.63
CA ALA A 32 -22.21 -24.41 -7.75
C ALA A 32 -22.51 -23.28 -6.77
N LEU A 33 -21.47 -22.56 -6.31
CA LEU A 33 -21.57 -21.45 -5.36
C LEU A 33 -21.89 -20.10 -6.05
N THR A 34 -21.86 -20.07 -7.38
CA THR A 34 -22.18 -18.85 -8.14
C THR A 34 -23.67 -18.70 -8.47
N LYS A 35 -24.47 -19.74 -8.21
CA LYS A 35 -25.91 -19.75 -8.51
C LYS A 35 -26.63 -18.70 -7.65
N GLY A 36 -27.28 -17.74 -8.33
CA GLY A 36 -28.04 -16.68 -7.67
C GLY A 36 -27.20 -15.50 -7.16
N THR A 37 -25.88 -15.51 -7.36
CA THR A 37 -25.03 -14.37 -7.01
C THR A 37 -24.96 -13.35 -8.15
N PRO A 38 -24.81 -12.05 -7.87
CA PRO A 38 -24.51 -11.06 -8.88
C PRO A 38 -23.22 -11.41 -9.62
N LYS A 39 -23.18 -11.23 -10.94
CA LYS A 39 -22.00 -11.55 -11.78
C LYS A 39 -20.69 -10.95 -11.26
N ASN A 40 -20.75 -9.77 -10.65
CA ASN A 40 -19.56 -9.05 -10.17
C ASN A 40 -19.05 -9.54 -8.80
N SER A 41 -19.89 -10.26 -8.02
CA SER A 41 -19.49 -10.75 -6.69
C SER A 41 -18.54 -11.96 -6.74
N THR A 42 -18.46 -12.61 -7.89
CA THR A 42 -17.59 -13.76 -8.14
C THR A 42 -16.46 -13.45 -9.13
N ALA A 43 -16.36 -12.20 -9.58
CA ALA A 43 -15.28 -11.79 -10.47
C ALA A 43 -13.93 -11.85 -9.74
N PRO A 44 -12.88 -12.37 -10.39
CA PRO A 44 -11.55 -12.33 -9.81
C PRO A 44 -11.15 -10.90 -9.48
N THR A 45 -10.58 -10.69 -8.30
CA THR A 45 -10.08 -9.41 -7.84
C THR A 45 -8.61 -9.49 -7.51
N VAL A 46 -7.93 -8.37 -7.69
CA VAL A 46 -6.54 -8.17 -7.28
C VAL A 46 -6.54 -7.09 -6.20
N LEU A 47 -5.92 -7.36 -5.06
CA LEU A 47 -5.73 -6.37 -4.01
C LEU A 47 -4.48 -5.56 -4.30
N VAL A 48 -4.62 -4.25 -4.38
CA VAL A 48 -3.50 -3.36 -4.71
C VAL A 48 -3.35 -2.23 -3.71
N ALA A 49 -2.09 -1.81 -3.52
CA ALA A 49 -1.74 -0.59 -2.80
C ALA A 49 -1.19 0.45 -3.79
N PRO A 50 -1.68 1.70 -3.80
CA PRO A 50 -1.22 2.72 -4.73
C PRO A 50 0.04 3.42 -4.23
N TYR A 51 0.90 3.83 -5.17
CA TYR A 51 2.04 4.72 -4.93
C TYR A 51 1.66 6.18 -5.14
N TYR A 52 2.21 7.03 -4.30
CA TYR A 52 2.09 8.49 -4.38
C TYR A 52 3.48 9.10 -4.51
N GLY A 53 3.70 9.88 -5.57
CA GLY A 53 4.98 10.55 -5.77
C GLY A 53 5.24 11.59 -4.71
N VAL A 54 6.50 11.66 -4.28
CA VAL A 54 7.04 12.68 -3.39
C VAL A 54 7.97 13.56 -4.23
N ASP A 55 7.63 14.83 -4.37
CA ASP A 55 8.51 15.78 -5.02
C ASP A 55 9.45 16.41 -3.99
N ARG A 56 10.68 16.74 -4.39
CA ARG A 56 11.70 17.34 -3.51
C ARG A 56 11.25 18.66 -2.88
N ASP A 57 10.35 19.36 -3.55
CA ASP A 57 9.78 20.64 -3.08
C ASP A 57 8.44 20.46 -2.31
N GLY A 58 8.02 19.22 -2.07
CA GLY A 58 6.82 18.88 -1.30
C GLY A 58 5.49 19.28 -1.93
N ARG A 59 5.50 19.79 -3.17
CA ARG A 59 4.30 20.41 -3.77
C ARG A 59 3.25 19.41 -4.25
N ARG A 60 3.63 18.19 -4.64
CA ARG A 60 2.68 17.25 -5.27
C ARG A 60 1.83 16.46 -4.31
N ALA A 61 2.36 16.02 -3.20
CA ALA A 61 1.65 15.14 -2.27
C ALA A 61 1.40 15.77 -0.90
N GLY A 62 1.92 16.97 -0.65
CA GLY A 62 1.80 17.64 0.64
C GLY A 62 2.59 16.98 1.76
N TYR A 63 3.51 16.07 1.43
CA TYR A 63 4.36 15.41 2.42
C TYR A 63 5.52 16.34 2.82
N LYS A 64 5.69 16.53 4.13
CA LYS A 64 6.81 17.29 4.68
C LYS A 64 8.07 16.42 4.70
N PRO A 65 9.29 17.00 4.55
CA PRO A 65 10.55 16.25 4.57
C PRO A 65 10.70 15.36 5.81
N ASP A 66 10.37 15.88 6.99
CA ASP A 66 10.45 15.12 8.26
C ASP A 66 9.52 13.89 8.28
N PHE A 67 8.36 14.00 7.64
CA PHE A 67 7.46 12.85 7.50
C PHE A 67 8.06 11.80 6.55
N VAL A 68 8.60 12.24 5.40
CA VAL A 68 9.23 11.33 4.43
C VAL A 68 10.40 10.59 5.08
N GLU A 69 11.21 11.29 5.89
CA GLU A 69 12.33 10.70 6.61
C GLU A 69 11.85 9.60 7.58
N ARG A 70 10.80 9.87 8.34
CA ARG A 70 10.20 8.85 9.23
C ARG A 70 9.64 7.65 8.47
N VAL A 71 9.08 7.87 7.27
CA VAL A 71 8.64 6.76 6.41
C VAL A 71 9.82 5.91 5.95
N ARG A 72 10.96 6.52 5.59
CA ARG A 72 12.20 5.80 5.27
C ARG A 72 12.70 4.92 6.43
N HIS A 73 12.45 5.36 7.65
CA HIS A 73 12.81 4.63 8.87
C HIS A 73 11.77 3.61 9.31
N CYS A 74 10.78 3.29 8.47
CA CYS A 74 9.70 2.34 8.76
C CYS A 74 8.96 2.64 10.08
N GLU A 75 8.75 3.93 10.41
CA GLU A 75 8.08 4.34 11.65
C GLU A 75 6.57 4.14 11.61
N TYR A 76 6.01 3.92 10.43
CA TYR A 76 4.58 3.80 10.19
C TYR A 76 4.24 2.50 9.48
N PRO A 77 3.24 1.72 9.94
CA PRO A 77 2.80 0.53 9.22
C PRO A 77 2.08 0.86 7.91
N GLN A 78 1.60 2.09 7.75
CA GLN A 78 0.78 2.48 6.60
C GLN A 78 1.58 2.86 5.36
N PHE A 79 2.89 3.14 5.51
CA PHE A 79 3.69 3.81 4.49
C PHE A 79 4.99 3.08 4.21
N VAL A 80 5.29 2.87 2.93
CA VAL A 80 6.58 2.34 2.48
C VAL A 80 7.20 3.33 1.52
N TRP A 81 8.44 3.75 1.79
CA TRP A 81 9.22 4.56 0.88
C TRP A 81 9.83 3.69 -0.23
N ASP A 82 9.82 4.21 -1.45
CA ASP A 82 10.37 3.49 -2.60
C ASP A 82 10.85 4.48 -3.68
N ARG A 83 11.73 3.99 -4.55
CA ARG A 83 12.14 4.65 -5.80
C ARG A 83 11.70 3.81 -6.98
N LEU A 84 10.60 4.20 -7.59
CA LEU A 84 10.08 3.46 -8.73
C LEU A 84 10.93 3.72 -9.98
N PRO A 85 11.32 2.66 -10.73
CA PRO A 85 12.09 2.78 -11.95
C PRO A 85 11.22 3.23 -13.14
N ILE A 86 10.48 4.34 -12.97
CA ILE A 86 9.55 4.85 -13.98
C ILE A 86 10.13 6.11 -14.61
N ALA A 87 10.43 6.05 -15.89
CA ALA A 87 10.94 7.20 -16.64
C ALA A 87 9.96 8.39 -16.59
N GLY A 88 10.46 9.57 -16.19
CA GLY A 88 9.66 10.79 -16.03
C GLY A 88 8.70 10.76 -14.84
N GLY A 89 8.83 9.78 -13.98
CA GLY A 89 8.12 9.71 -12.69
C GLY A 89 8.77 10.59 -11.62
N PRO A 90 8.20 10.65 -10.43
CA PRO A 90 8.81 11.31 -9.29
C PRO A 90 10.09 10.59 -8.85
N ASP A 91 11.04 11.35 -8.28
CA ASP A 91 12.30 10.78 -7.77
C ASP A 91 12.07 9.77 -6.64
N GLU A 92 11.03 9.99 -5.88
CA GLU A 92 10.64 9.16 -4.73
C GLU A 92 9.13 8.96 -4.70
N SER A 93 8.71 7.87 -4.09
CA SER A 93 7.30 7.52 -3.95
C SER A 93 7.03 6.91 -2.58
N ILE A 94 5.80 7.05 -2.13
CA ILE A 94 5.30 6.39 -0.93
C ILE A 94 4.16 5.46 -1.33
N LEU A 95 4.34 4.18 -1.05
CA LEU A 95 3.28 3.18 -1.12
C LEU A 95 2.33 3.38 0.08
N ARG A 96 1.04 3.39 -0.19
CA ARG A 96 -0.01 3.60 0.81
C ARG A 96 -0.74 2.29 1.11
N LEU A 97 -0.31 1.59 2.16
CA LEU A 97 -0.98 0.37 2.62
C LEU A 97 -2.34 0.66 3.26
N ASP A 98 -2.55 1.85 3.80
CA ASP A 98 -3.86 2.30 4.27
C ASP A 98 -4.87 2.64 3.14
N HIS A 99 -4.41 2.63 1.89
CA HIS A 99 -5.24 2.79 0.69
C HIS A 99 -5.40 1.48 -0.10
N LEU A 100 -5.26 0.34 0.57
CA LEU A 100 -5.54 -0.96 -0.04
C LEU A 100 -6.94 -0.98 -0.65
N GLN A 101 -7.03 -1.42 -1.90
CA GLN A 101 -8.31 -1.52 -2.59
C GLN A 101 -8.34 -2.72 -3.54
N PRO A 102 -9.48 -3.41 -3.63
CA PRO A 102 -9.66 -4.42 -4.66
C PRO A 102 -9.90 -3.75 -6.02
N ILE A 103 -9.30 -4.30 -7.05
CA ILE A 103 -9.60 -3.96 -8.45
C ILE A 103 -10.02 -5.22 -9.18
N GLY A 104 -10.93 -5.08 -10.14
CA GLY A 104 -11.33 -6.21 -10.99
C GLY A 104 -10.16 -6.69 -11.84
N ALA A 105 -9.94 -8.00 -11.89
CA ALA A 105 -8.91 -8.62 -12.72
C ALA A 105 -9.32 -8.69 -14.22
N LEU A 106 -9.91 -7.62 -14.73
CA LEU A 106 -10.29 -7.51 -16.13
C LEU A 106 -9.11 -6.94 -16.94
N ASN A 107 -8.89 -7.48 -18.14
CA ASN A 107 -7.76 -7.15 -19.01
C ASN A 107 -7.53 -5.65 -19.29
N ASN A 108 -8.57 -4.83 -19.14
CA ASN A 108 -8.49 -3.40 -19.40
C ASN A 108 -8.41 -2.54 -18.11
N SER A 109 -8.43 -3.16 -16.93
CA SER A 109 -8.45 -2.44 -15.64
C SER A 109 -7.06 -1.98 -15.21
N TYR A 110 -6.02 -2.69 -15.64
CA TYR A 110 -4.64 -2.42 -15.27
C TYR A 110 -3.65 -2.89 -16.35
N LYS A 111 -2.43 -2.41 -16.27
CA LYS A 111 -1.30 -2.86 -17.07
C LYS A 111 -0.22 -3.35 -16.12
N ILE A 112 0.18 -4.61 -16.26
CA ILE A 112 1.30 -5.15 -15.50
C ILE A 112 2.60 -4.54 -16.01
N SER A 113 3.47 -4.11 -15.11
CA SER A 113 4.83 -3.68 -15.41
C SER A 113 5.79 -4.88 -15.35
N GLU A 114 6.96 -4.73 -15.98
CA GLU A 114 8.03 -5.72 -15.90
C GLU A 114 8.83 -5.65 -14.59
N PHE A 115 8.62 -4.60 -13.80
CA PHE A 115 9.31 -4.37 -12.53
C PHE A 115 8.71 -5.21 -11.42
N LYS A 116 9.58 -5.76 -10.58
CA LYS A 116 9.25 -6.51 -9.37
C LYS A 116 10.04 -5.95 -8.21
N LEU A 117 9.48 -6.05 -7.02
CA LEU A 117 10.22 -5.79 -5.80
C LEU A 117 11.23 -6.91 -5.55
N SER A 118 12.31 -6.58 -4.84
CA SER A 118 13.23 -7.59 -4.30
C SER A 118 12.55 -8.40 -3.20
N ASP A 119 13.08 -9.59 -2.91
CA ASP A 119 12.56 -10.44 -1.85
C ASP A 119 12.60 -9.73 -0.49
N ALA A 120 13.70 -9.02 -0.18
CA ALA A 120 13.80 -8.24 1.04
C ALA A 120 12.75 -7.12 1.13
N ALA A 121 12.43 -6.46 0.02
CA ALA A 121 11.37 -5.45 0.02
C ALA A 121 9.98 -6.08 0.22
N LEU A 122 9.75 -7.27 -0.30
CA LEU A 122 8.50 -8.02 -0.09
C LEU A 122 8.36 -8.42 1.37
N GLU A 123 9.41 -8.94 2.02
CA GLU A 123 9.40 -9.27 3.46
C GLU A 123 9.09 -8.05 4.32
N ILE A 124 9.70 -6.89 4.04
CA ILE A 124 9.38 -5.64 4.76
C ILE A 124 7.91 -5.28 4.60
N ILE A 125 7.34 -5.43 3.39
CA ILE A 125 5.94 -5.12 3.14
C ILE A 125 5.03 -6.08 3.88
N ASP A 126 5.35 -7.36 3.91
CA ASP A 126 4.60 -8.37 4.64
C ASP A 126 4.58 -8.07 6.14
N GLU A 127 5.71 -7.70 6.73
CA GLU A 127 5.78 -7.27 8.13
C GLU A 127 4.97 -5.98 8.38
N LEU A 128 5.03 -5.00 7.47
CA LEU A 128 4.24 -3.76 7.60
C LEU A 128 2.75 -4.02 7.48
N VAL A 129 2.32 -4.90 6.58
CA VAL A 129 0.92 -5.34 6.47
C VAL A 129 0.50 -6.08 7.74
N HIS A 130 1.35 -6.96 8.26
CA HIS A 130 1.09 -7.63 9.52
C HIS A 130 0.92 -6.64 10.67
N TRP A 131 1.87 -5.70 10.81
CA TRP A 131 1.77 -4.63 11.81
C TRP A 131 0.51 -3.78 11.64
N LEU A 132 0.17 -3.39 10.41
CA LEU A 132 -1.03 -2.60 10.12
C LEU A 132 -2.31 -3.30 10.56
N ILE A 133 -2.40 -4.61 10.37
CA ILE A 133 -3.61 -5.41 10.65
C ILE A 133 -3.66 -5.84 12.12
N TRP A 134 -2.54 -6.27 12.68
CA TRP A 134 -2.49 -6.91 13.99
C TRP A 134 -1.93 -6.01 15.10
N GLY A 135 -1.43 -4.82 14.75
CA GLY A 135 -0.92 -3.84 15.70
C GLY A 135 0.40 -4.21 16.38
N LYS A 136 1.13 -5.20 15.86
CA LYS A 136 2.38 -5.70 16.43
C LYS A 136 3.49 -5.71 15.38
N VAL A 137 4.68 -5.24 15.78
CA VAL A 137 5.93 -5.44 15.05
C VAL A 137 6.59 -6.68 15.62
N ASP A 138 7.08 -7.54 14.76
CA ASP A 138 7.90 -8.68 15.19
C ASP A 138 9.23 -8.16 15.72
N ALA A 139 9.58 -8.55 16.95
CA ALA A 139 10.79 -8.10 17.60
C ALA A 139 12.08 -8.59 16.91
N ASP A 140 11.99 -9.74 16.24
CA ASP A 140 13.08 -10.38 15.50
C ASP A 140 12.95 -10.15 13.98
N GLY A 141 11.98 -9.34 13.54
CA GLY A 141 11.68 -9.09 12.15
C GLY A 141 12.62 -8.06 11.51
N LEU A 142 12.57 -7.96 10.19
CA LEU A 142 13.40 -7.05 9.40
C LEU A 142 13.20 -5.58 9.79
N ILE A 143 11.97 -5.17 10.09
CA ILE A 143 11.68 -3.79 10.53
C ILE A 143 12.42 -3.48 11.83
N ALA A 144 12.41 -4.39 12.79
CA ALA A 144 13.12 -4.20 14.05
C ALA A 144 14.63 -4.12 13.85
N LEU A 145 15.20 -4.98 13.00
CA LEU A 145 16.62 -4.97 12.65
C LEU A 145 17.02 -3.68 11.95
N TYR A 146 16.29 -3.24 10.95
CA TYR A 146 16.56 -1.97 10.24
C TYR A 146 16.50 -0.76 11.17
N ARG A 147 15.55 -0.73 12.08
CA ARG A 147 15.47 0.36 13.08
C ARG A 147 16.70 0.38 13.98
N GLN A 148 17.17 -0.78 14.43
CA GLN A 148 18.39 -0.87 15.23
C GLN A 148 19.62 -0.41 14.43
N GLU A 149 19.76 -0.78 13.18
CA GLU A 149 20.84 -0.33 12.30
C GLU A 149 20.82 1.19 12.09
N ILE A 150 19.64 1.76 11.88
CA ILE A 150 19.46 3.20 11.72
C ILE A 150 19.84 3.94 13.00
N GLU A 151 19.37 3.47 14.17
CA GLU A 151 19.73 4.05 15.47
C GLU A 151 21.24 3.96 15.75
N ALA A 152 21.85 2.83 15.41
CA ALA A 152 23.29 2.64 15.56
C ALA A 152 24.11 3.56 14.64
N THR A 153 23.63 3.82 13.42
CA THR A 153 24.35 4.60 12.41
C THR A 153 24.19 6.10 12.61
N PHE A 154 23.00 6.57 12.94
CA PHE A 154 22.64 7.99 12.96
C PHE A 154 22.46 8.56 14.37
N GLY A 155 22.54 7.73 15.40
CA GLY A 155 22.28 8.08 16.79
C GLY A 155 20.79 8.31 17.05
N SER A 156 20.38 8.14 18.28
CA SER A 156 18.98 8.32 18.73
C SER A 156 18.56 9.81 18.67
N LYS A 157 18.32 10.32 17.47
CA LYS A 157 17.70 11.65 17.28
C LYS A 157 16.17 11.59 17.27
N THR A 158 15.62 10.42 17.17
CA THR A 158 14.17 10.19 17.24
C THR A 158 13.85 9.66 18.63
N GLY A 159 13.27 10.50 19.48
CA GLY A 159 12.68 10.03 20.72
C GLY A 159 11.54 9.06 20.39
N PHE A 160 11.86 7.78 20.27
CA PHE A 160 10.89 6.70 20.26
C PHE A 160 10.28 6.58 21.66
N GLY A 161 9.38 7.51 21.97
CA GLY A 161 8.45 7.33 23.06
C GLY A 161 7.55 6.16 22.68
N ALA A 162 7.67 5.06 23.42
CA ALA A 162 6.72 3.96 23.39
C ALA A 162 5.34 4.49 23.80
N ASN A 163 4.63 5.13 22.88
CA ASN A 163 3.20 5.33 22.98
C ASN A 163 2.52 4.17 22.24
N VAL A 164 2.29 3.10 22.98
CA VAL A 164 1.32 2.07 22.61
C VAL A 164 -0.08 2.70 22.82
N PRO A 165 -0.84 3.05 21.77
CA PRO A 165 -2.22 3.43 21.96
C PRO A 165 -3.03 2.16 22.20
N GLY A 166 -3.65 2.01 23.36
CA GLY A 166 -4.66 0.99 23.56
C GLY A 166 -4.59 0.27 24.89
N GLN A 167 -4.79 0.98 26.00
CA GLN A 167 -5.53 0.38 27.11
C GLN A 167 -6.92 1.00 27.15
N PRO A 168 -8.01 0.20 27.13
CA PRO A 168 -9.34 0.70 27.35
C PRO A 168 -9.48 1.07 28.82
N VAL A 169 -10.08 2.24 29.06
CA VAL A 169 -10.62 2.67 30.36
C VAL A 169 -11.92 1.93 30.63
#